data_e80cf8cdbd4c535507deed12daf6fd46
#
_entry.id   e80cf8cdbd4c535507deed12daf6fd46
#
_cell.length_a   1.000
_cell.length_b   1.000
_cell.length_c   1.000
_cell.angle_alpha   90.00
_cell.angle_beta   90.00
_cell.angle_gamma   90.00
#
_symmetry.space_group_name_H-M   'P 1'
#
loop_
_entity.id
_entity.type
_entity.pdbx_description
1 polymer ?
#
loop_
_entity_poly.entity_id
_entity_poly.type
_entity_poly.pdbx_seq_one_letter_code
_entity_poly.pdbx_strand_id
1 'polypeptide(L)'
;CSGDLLDRMKEQGYKTVVCDMIPYDHAKMIGLTPILLTSSAESVKQAMENAIGTWQQYQKLCNSNAMMQSLIRSSSNQYLILDLEGRCHYSTINDEKEEEFIQSLQKELGKCRTSSRRSFFVTLGNQLYSVRSSLAEEGDFPYIIFRIMLSKIPLSHSKYGITIMDKEQALQSFIESFYSNTELSRSAAAAMDQSGSSSVPLMITGEIGTGKDRVAYLHYAKSQFNDEPLYVVNCSMLNDKTWNFLINHYNSPFTDNGNTIYISNLGVLSHPRQKQLLSIILDTNLHIRNRLIFSCTQAKDGHMPHAALEYTNMLGCVPLPIKPLREQKNDIVPSAALYIDTLNQNLGRQVVGLEDGAAKLLMEYDYPCNRTQFKRILKKAVLETSTAYISRDTIEKILKEESAFFPDD
;
A
#
# COMPACT_ATOMS: atom_id res chain seq x y z
N CYS A 1 9.04 3.51 75.03
CA CYS A 1 9.94 3.15 73.90
C CYS A 1 10.72 4.31 73.29
N SER A 2 10.22 5.56 73.26
CA SER A 2 11.01 6.71 72.76
C SER A 2 11.98 7.28 73.83
N GLY A 3 11.66 7.14 75.12
CA GLY A 3 12.48 7.55 76.23
C GLY A 3 13.80 6.78 76.31
N ASP A 4 13.76 5.46 76.29
CA ASP A 4 14.93 4.57 76.36
C ASP A 4 15.93 4.83 75.22
N LEU A 5 15.46 5.30 74.05
CA LEU A 5 16.32 5.66 72.93
C LEU A 5 17.08 6.95 73.20
N LEU A 6 16.38 7.93 73.75
CA LEU A 6 16.98 9.24 74.10
C LEU A 6 18.05 9.11 75.20
N ASP A 7 17.79 8.27 76.20
CA ASP A 7 18.77 7.99 77.26
C ASP A 7 20.05 7.35 76.71
N ARG A 8 19.93 6.37 75.81
CA ARG A 8 21.05 5.77 75.09
C ARG A 8 21.82 6.78 74.21
N MET A 9 21.10 7.66 73.53
CA MET A 9 21.77 8.71 72.73
C MET A 9 22.57 9.66 73.57
N LYS A 10 22.09 9.99 74.80
CA LYS A 10 22.85 10.80 75.77
C LYS A 10 24.09 10.08 76.25
N GLU A 11 23.99 8.78 76.61
CA GLU A 11 25.11 7.94 77.01
C GLU A 11 26.18 7.82 75.91
N GLN A 12 25.75 7.84 74.63
CA GLN A 12 26.63 7.83 73.48
C GLN A 12 27.28 9.20 73.17
N GLY A 13 26.96 10.22 73.98
CA GLY A 13 27.58 11.53 73.85
C GLY A 13 26.92 12.52 72.95
N TYR A 14 25.71 12.20 72.41
CA TYR A 14 24.96 13.17 71.62
C TYR A 14 24.49 14.33 72.51
N LYS A 15 24.56 15.54 71.97
CA LYS A 15 24.15 16.76 72.66
C LYS A 15 22.85 17.34 72.14
N THR A 16 22.55 17.08 70.86
CA THR A 16 21.36 17.62 70.18
C THR A 16 20.56 16.50 69.57
N VAL A 17 19.25 16.56 69.65
CA VAL A 17 18.32 15.63 69.09
C VAL A 17 17.20 16.36 68.34
N VAL A 18 16.85 15.90 67.14
CA VAL A 18 15.67 16.37 66.42
C VAL A 18 14.53 15.42 66.73
N CYS A 19 13.44 15.91 67.26
CA CYS A 19 12.31 15.10 67.70
C CYS A 19 10.97 15.81 67.54
N ASP A 20 9.88 15.03 67.57
CA ASP A 20 8.51 15.52 67.60
C ASP A 20 8.13 15.99 69.03
N MET A 21 6.86 16.36 69.20
CA MET A 21 6.37 16.90 70.44
C MET A 21 6.43 15.94 71.63
N ILE A 22 6.27 14.62 71.41
CA ILE A 22 6.18 13.61 72.48
C ILE A 22 7.53 13.44 73.18
N PRO A 23 8.67 13.19 72.52
CA PRO A 23 9.96 13.02 73.16
C PRO A 23 10.66 14.34 73.49
N TYR A 24 10.12 15.52 73.10
CA TYR A 24 10.71 16.82 73.31
C TYR A 24 10.99 17.18 74.78
N ASP A 25 9.94 17.04 75.59
CA ASP A 25 10.06 17.35 77.05
C ASP A 25 11.00 16.38 77.78
N HIS A 26 10.97 15.10 77.39
CA HIS A 26 11.87 14.11 77.94
C HIS A 26 13.34 14.37 77.58
N ALA A 27 13.60 14.70 76.31
CA ALA A 27 14.95 15.11 75.85
C ALA A 27 15.51 16.30 76.65
N LYS A 28 14.67 17.29 76.89
CA LYS A 28 15.01 18.44 77.71
C LYS A 28 15.30 18.13 79.18
N MET A 29 14.46 17.22 79.74
CA MET A 29 14.63 16.77 81.14
C MET A 29 15.95 16.02 81.35
N ILE A 30 16.39 15.23 80.41
CA ILE A 30 17.66 14.49 80.47
C ILE A 30 18.87 15.31 80.05
N GLY A 31 18.69 16.59 79.68
CA GLY A 31 19.79 17.53 79.36
C GLY A 31 20.31 17.46 77.94
N LEU A 32 19.57 16.95 77.02
CA LEU A 32 19.83 17.12 75.60
C LEU A 32 19.21 18.43 75.08
N THR A 33 19.74 18.97 74.00
CA THR A 33 19.16 20.11 73.30
C THR A 33 18.18 19.62 72.26
N PRO A 34 16.87 19.61 72.49
CA PRO A 34 15.91 19.19 71.53
C PRO A 34 15.63 20.27 70.48
N ILE A 35 15.61 19.90 69.24
CA ILE A 35 15.08 20.70 68.12
C ILE A 35 13.71 20.13 67.79
N LEU A 36 12.66 20.91 68.03
CA LEU A 36 11.28 20.45 67.79
C LEU A 36 10.99 20.50 66.29
N LEU A 37 10.64 19.32 65.76
CA LEU A 37 10.13 19.20 64.40
C LEU A 37 8.59 19.28 64.48
N THR A 38 8.04 20.45 64.24
CA THR A 38 6.59 20.63 64.14
C THR A 38 6.22 20.80 62.71
N SER A 39 5.22 20.03 62.24
CA SER A 39 4.55 20.40 60.96
C SER A 39 3.71 21.63 61.22
N SER A 40 4.13 22.76 60.69
CA SER A 40 3.33 23.99 60.76
C SER A 40 2.01 23.78 60.00
N ALA A 41 0.96 24.51 60.40
CA ALA A 41 -0.29 24.53 59.66
C ALA A 41 -0.11 24.85 58.17
N GLU A 42 0.92 25.69 57.87
CA GLU A 42 1.31 26.00 56.49
C GLU A 42 1.90 24.79 55.74
N SER A 43 2.77 24.01 56.39
CA SER A 43 3.34 22.79 55.77
C SER A 43 2.25 21.75 55.47
N VAL A 44 1.29 21.60 56.36
CA VAL A 44 0.11 20.69 56.17
C VAL A 44 -0.75 21.22 55.00
N LYS A 45 -1.01 22.53 55.02
CA LYS A 45 -1.78 23.17 53.93
C LYS A 45 -1.10 22.98 52.57
N GLN A 46 0.20 23.23 52.49
CA GLN A 46 0.99 23.08 51.26
C GLN A 46 1.00 21.61 50.78
N ALA A 47 1.13 20.65 51.70
CA ALA A 47 1.05 19.22 51.35
C ALA A 47 -0.34 18.83 50.79
N MET A 48 -1.40 19.37 51.40
CA MET A 48 -2.77 19.15 50.90
C MET A 48 -3.01 19.78 49.52
N GLU A 49 -2.55 21.01 49.33
CA GLU A 49 -2.64 21.71 48.04
C GLU A 49 -1.88 20.94 46.93
N ASN A 50 -0.66 20.47 47.24
CA ASN A 50 0.10 19.63 46.30
C ASN A 50 -0.61 18.29 45.99
N ALA A 51 -1.17 17.63 47.00
CA ALA A 51 -1.94 16.38 46.82
C ALA A 51 -3.17 16.61 45.96
N ILE A 52 -3.92 17.69 46.19
CA ILE A 52 -5.08 18.07 45.38
C ILE A 52 -4.64 18.39 43.95
N GLY A 53 -3.57 19.13 43.76
CA GLY A 53 -3.01 19.44 42.44
C GLY A 53 -2.61 18.21 41.68
N THR A 54 -1.90 17.28 42.31
CA THR A 54 -1.51 15.99 41.73
C THR A 54 -2.74 15.14 41.37
N TRP A 55 -3.73 15.08 42.25
CA TRP A 55 -4.98 14.36 42.00
C TRP A 55 -5.75 14.96 40.83
N GLN A 56 -5.83 16.29 40.73
CA GLN A 56 -6.47 16.97 39.60
C GLN A 56 -5.77 16.69 38.28
N GLN A 57 -4.42 16.68 38.26
CA GLN A 57 -3.64 16.31 37.08
C GLN A 57 -3.88 14.85 36.69
N TYR A 58 -3.88 13.94 37.67
CA TYR A 58 -4.20 12.52 37.42
C TYR A 58 -5.61 12.34 36.86
N GLN A 59 -6.63 13.03 37.40
CA GLN A 59 -7.98 13.00 36.89
C GLN A 59 -8.10 13.51 35.44
N LYS A 60 -7.39 14.59 35.12
CA LYS A 60 -7.33 15.09 33.72
C LYS A 60 -6.73 14.05 32.79
N LEU A 61 -5.66 13.39 33.20
CA LEU A 61 -5.02 12.33 32.42
C LEU A 61 -5.96 11.14 32.20
N CYS A 62 -6.62 10.68 33.26
CA CYS A 62 -7.62 9.60 33.18
C CYS A 62 -8.78 9.94 32.26
N ASN A 63 -9.32 11.18 32.38
CA ASN A 63 -10.41 11.64 31.51
C ASN A 63 -9.97 11.74 30.04
N SER A 64 -8.78 12.25 29.77
CA SER A 64 -8.21 12.31 28.44
C SER A 64 -8.03 10.92 27.84
N ASN A 65 -7.48 9.96 28.61
CA ASN A 65 -7.34 8.57 28.17
C ASN A 65 -8.71 7.91 27.90
N ALA A 66 -9.70 8.11 28.77
CA ALA A 66 -11.05 7.57 28.58
C ALA A 66 -11.69 8.16 27.31
N MET A 67 -11.51 9.45 27.05
CA MET A 67 -12.00 10.09 25.83
C MET A 67 -11.34 9.53 24.58
N MET A 68 -10.00 9.35 24.59
CA MET A 68 -9.26 8.75 23.47
C MET A 68 -9.72 7.31 23.22
N GLN A 69 -9.88 6.50 24.27
CA GLN A 69 -10.39 5.14 24.13
C GLN A 69 -11.81 5.12 23.54
N SER A 70 -12.67 6.05 23.96
CA SER A 70 -14.02 6.17 23.41
C SER A 70 -14.01 6.53 21.93
N LEU A 71 -13.14 7.44 21.50
CA LEU A 71 -12.94 7.79 20.09
C LEU A 71 -12.46 6.59 19.27
N ILE A 72 -11.47 5.84 19.76
CA ILE A 72 -10.98 4.65 19.09
C ILE A 72 -12.07 3.58 18.97
N ARG A 73 -12.83 3.32 20.04
CA ARG A 73 -13.93 2.34 20.03
C ARG A 73 -15.12 2.72 19.18
N SER A 74 -15.39 4.03 19.01
CA SER A 74 -16.46 4.51 18.12
C SER A 74 -16.08 4.44 16.65
N SER A 75 -14.80 4.26 16.34
CA SER A 75 -14.30 4.07 14.98
C SER A 75 -14.70 2.70 14.43
N SER A 76 -15.06 2.65 13.16
CA SER A 76 -15.24 1.37 12.43
C SER A 76 -13.93 0.64 12.16
N ASN A 77 -12.79 1.26 12.46
CA ASN A 77 -11.47 0.68 12.28
C ASN A 77 -11.05 -0.12 13.51
N GLN A 78 -10.36 -1.21 13.28
CA GLN A 78 -9.67 -1.97 14.32
C GLN A 78 -8.21 -1.52 14.38
N TYR A 79 -7.65 -1.51 15.57
CA TYR A 79 -6.26 -1.09 15.81
C TYR A 79 -5.50 -2.19 16.54
N LEU A 80 -4.27 -2.43 16.11
CA LEU A 80 -3.31 -3.30 16.76
C LEU A 80 -1.97 -2.57 16.85
N ILE A 81 -1.36 -2.54 18.03
CA ILE A 81 -0.05 -1.93 18.24
C ILE A 81 0.92 -3.02 18.65
N LEU A 82 1.96 -3.21 17.84
CA LEU A 82 3.04 -4.15 18.12
C LEU A 82 4.36 -3.39 18.35
N ASP A 83 5.21 -3.94 19.24
CA ASP A 83 6.61 -3.50 19.29
C ASP A 83 7.40 -4.03 18.06
N LEU A 84 8.67 -3.67 17.97
CA LEU A 84 9.50 -4.14 16.87
C LEU A 84 9.77 -5.65 16.92
N GLU A 85 9.60 -6.30 18.07
CA GLU A 85 9.71 -7.75 18.27
C GLU A 85 8.41 -8.50 17.95
N GLY A 86 7.31 -7.77 17.69
CA GLY A 86 6.01 -8.34 17.34
C GLY A 86 5.14 -8.70 18.54
N ARG A 87 5.42 -8.18 19.74
CA ARG A 87 4.58 -8.35 20.92
C ARG A 87 3.45 -7.33 20.90
N CYS A 88 2.26 -7.75 21.26
CA CYS A 88 1.08 -6.89 21.30
C CYS A 88 1.10 -6.00 22.55
N HIS A 89 1.00 -4.69 22.35
CA HIS A 89 0.85 -3.69 23.41
C HIS A 89 -0.59 -3.19 23.55
N TYR A 90 -1.34 -3.18 22.47
CA TYR A 90 -2.73 -2.74 22.45
C TYR A 90 -3.49 -3.35 21.28
N SER A 91 -4.74 -3.72 21.50
CA SER A 91 -5.63 -4.26 20.48
C SER A 91 -7.06 -3.79 20.72
N THR A 92 -7.78 -3.55 19.63
CA THR A 92 -9.24 -3.38 19.63
C THR A 92 -9.95 -4.53 18.91
N ILE A 93 -9.21 -5.56 18.52
CA ILE A 93 -9.71 -6.73 17.80
C ILE A 93 -10.34 -7.68 18.83
N ASN A 94 -11.39 -8.40 18.43
CA ASN A 94 -11.98 -9.43 19.27
C ASN A 94 -10.99 -10.59 19.47
N ASP A 95 -10.91 -11.12 20.67
CA ASP A 95 -9.96 -12.15 21.13
C ASP A 95 -9.85 -13.36 20.19
N GLU A 96 -10.97 -13.79 19.57
CA GLU A 96 -10.98 -14.92 18.64
C GLU A 96 -10.15 -14.72 17.36
N LYS A 97 -9.96 -13.48 16.91
CA LYS A 97 -9.23 -13.15 15.66
C LYS A 97 -7.89 -12.47 15.92
N GLU A 98 -7.64 -12.05 17.15
CA GLU A 98 -6.45 -11.26 17.49
C GLU A 98 -5.17 -12.03 17.18
N GLU A 99 -5.11 -13.29 17.58
CA GLU A 99 -3.93 -14.14 17.40
C GLU A 99 -3.64 -14.42 15.91
N GLU A 100 -4.68 -14.63 15.10
CA GLU A 100 -4.53 -14.79 13.64
C GLU A 100 -4.00 -13.51 12.96
N PHE A 101 -4.48 -12.34 13.41
CA PHE A 101 -3.96 -11.06 12.93
C PHE A 101 -2.50 -10.86 13.34
N ILE A 102 -2.14 -11.09 14.58
CA ILE A 102 -0.76 -10.99 15.08
C ILE A 102 0.17 -11.85 14.24
N GLN A 103 -0.15 -13.12 14.03
CA GLN A 103 0.65 -14.04 13.22
C GLN A 103 0.81 -13.60 11.77
N SER A 104 -0.27 -13.07 11.16
CA SER A 104 -0.21 -12.53 9.80
C SER A 104 0.64 -11.27 9.70
N LEU A 105 0.52 -10.37 10.67
CA LEU A 105 1.22 -9.09 10.69
C LEU A 105 2.70 -9.24 11.05
N GLN A 106 3.06 -10.23 11.86
CA GLN A 106 4.46 -10.55 12.17
C GLN A 106 5.28 -10.86 10.93
N LYS A 107 4.69 -11.48 9.91
CA LYS A 107 5.35 -11.75 8.61
C LYS A 107 5.71 -10.46 7.86
N GLU A 108 4.96 -9.39 8.07
CA GLU A 108 5.15 -8.10 7.41
C GLU A 108 5.96 -7.08 8.24
N LEU A 109 6.27 -7.40 9.52
CA LEU A 109 7.00 -6.49 10.42
C LEU A 109 8.33 -6.00 9.85
N GLY A 110 9.10 -6.89 9.22
CA GLY A 110 10.39 -6.53 8.63
C GLY A 110 10.28 -5.42 7.59
N LYS A 111 9.22 -5.43 6.79
CA LYS A 111 8.95 -4.41 5.78
C LYS A 111 8.34 -3.13 6.40
N CYS A 112 7.54 -3.27 7.45
CA CYS A 112 6.94 -2.14 8.16
C CYS A 112 7.97 -1.31 8.96
N ARG A 113 9.09 -1.92 9.37
CA ARG A 113 10.21 -1.22 10.04
C ARG A 113 10.97 -0.28 9.11
N THR A 114 11.03 -0.60 7.82
CA THR A 114 11.79 0.17 6.82
C THR A 114 10.98 1.28 6.17
N SER A 115 9.67 1.30 6.37
CA SER A 115 8.76 2.27 5.77
C SER A 115 7.99 3.00 6.86
N SER A 116 8.01 4.33 6.86
CA SER A 116 7.25 5.15 7.84
C SER A 116 5.74 4.90 7.76
N ARG A 117 5.22 4.59 6.57
CA ARG A 117 3.82 4.21 6.31
C ARG A 117 3.76 3.15 5.21
N ARG A 118 2.84 2.18 5.35
CA ARG A 118 2.62 1.14 4.36
C ARG A 118 1.17 0.67 4.38
N SER A 119 0.60 0.43 3.20
CA SER A 119 -0.73 -0.17 3.03
C SER A 119 -0.60 -1.52 2.34
N PHE A 120 -1.27 -2.52 2.87
CA PHE A 120 -1.27 -3.89 2.32
C PHE A 120 -2.56 -4.62 2.71
N PHE A 121 -2.77 -5.81 2.16
CA PHE A 121 -3.95 -6.61 2.41
C PHE A 121 -3.61 -7.91 3.14
N VAL A 122 -4.47 -8.27 4.08
CA VAL A 122 -4.39 -9.54 4.82
C VAL A 122 -5.70 -10.29 4.61
N THR A 123 -5.60 -11.58 4.24
CA THR A 123 -6.75 -12.47 4.14
C THR A 123 -6.79 -13.36 5.36
N LEU A 124 -7.87 -13.29 6.13
CA LEU A 124 -8.13 -14.17 7.26
C LEU A 124 -9.46 -14.90 7.03
N GLY A 125 -9.39 -16.22 7.01
CA GLY A 125 -10.54 -17.03 6.62
C GLY A 125 -11.04 -16.68 5.22
N ASN A 126 -12.29 -16.25 5.11
CA ASN A 126 -12.92 -15.83 3.85
C ASN A 126 -13.11 -14.30 3.74
N GLN A 127 -12.37 -13.52 4.52
CA GLN A 127 -12.47 -12.07 4.56
C GLN A 127 -11.14 -11.42 4.20
N LEU A 128 -11.20 -10.37 3.40
CA LEU A 128 -10.06 -9.52 3.03
C LEU A 128 -10.05 -8.29 3.93
N TYR A 129 -8.91 -7.97 4.50
CA TYR A 129 -8.71 -6.80 5.35
C TYR A 129 -7.68 -5.88 4.70
N SER A 130 -7.98 -4.60 4.64
CA SER A 130 -7.00 -3.55 4.34
C SER A 130 -6.29 -3.16 5.62
N VAL A 131 -4.97 -3.22 5.61
CA VAL A 131 -4.11 -2.90 6.75
C VAL A 131 -3.22 -1.73 6.39
N ARG A 132 -3.19 -0.73 7.26
CA ARG A 132 -2.22 0.36 7.18
C ARG A 132 -1.31 0.31 8.39
N SER A 133 -0.01 0.28 8.16
CA SER A 133 0.98 0.41 9.21
C SER A 133 1.58 1.82 9.24
N SER A 134 1.88 2.28 10.44
CA SER A 134 2.68 3.48 10.68
C SER A 134 3.67 3.22 11.81
N LEU A 135 4.94 3.53 11.55
CA LEU A 135 5.97 3.49 12.57
C LEU A 135 5.84 4.76 13.43
N ALA A 136 5.75 4.58 14.75
CA ALA A 136 5.73 5.65 15.73
C ALA A 136 7.02 5.55 16.56
N GLU A 137 7.80 6.62 16.54
CA GLU A 137 9.07 6.76 17.25
C GLU A 137 8.93 7.73 18.45
N GLU A 138 7.69 8.10 18.79
CA GLU A 138 7.39 9.00 19.91
C GLU A 138 7.30 8.20 21.20
N GLY A 139 8.13 8.53 22.18
CA GLY A 139 8.19 7.89 23.50
C GLY A 139 9.47 7.07 23.70
N ASP A 140 9.50 6.30 24.80
CA ASP A 140 10.70 5.55 25.21
C ASP A 140 10.99 4.32 24.33
N PHE A 141 10.02 3.85 23.55
CA PHE A 141 10.14 2.66 22.71
C PHE A 141 9.42 2.85 21.37
N PRO A 142 10.06 2.49 20.23
CA PRO A 142 9.42 2.50 18.93
C PRO A 142 8.39 1.38 18.82
N TYR A 143 7.24 1.68 18.19
CA TYR A 143 6.16 0.71 17.95
C TYR A 143 5.50 0.94 16.59
N ILE A 144 4.85 -0.10 16.10
CA ILE A 144 4.12 -0.06 14.83
C ILE A 144 2.62 -0.11 15.12
N ILE A 145 1.91 0.90 14.64
CA ILE A 145 0.45 0.97 14.71
C ILE A 145 -0.12 0.39 13.43
N PHE A 146 -0.94 -0.65 13.55
CA PHE A 146 -1.71 -1.22 12.46
C PHE A 146 -3.16 -0.76 12.58
N ARG A 147 -3.65 -0.08 11.54
CA ARG A 147 -5.06 0.20 11.37
C ARG A 147 -5.64 -0.83 10.40
N ILE A 148 -6.59 -1.60 10.86
CA ILE A 148 -7.17 -2.74 10.17
C ILE A 148 -8.63 -2.41 9.85
N MET A 149 -9.01 -2.56 8.60
CA MET A 149 -10.37 -2.35 8.11
C MET A 149 -10.80 -3.56 7.31
N LEU A 150 -12.04 -4.01 7.52
CA LEU A 150 -12.63 -5.00 6.63
C LEU A 150 -12.69 -4.39 5.22
N SER A 151 -12.11 -5.08 4.22
CA SER A 151 -12.21 -4.63 2.84
C SER A 151 -13.67 -4.64 2.41
N LYS A 152 -14.09 -3.52 1.83
CA LYS A 152 -15.46 -3.36 1.36
C LYS A 152 -15.78 -4.25 0.15
N ILE A 153 -14.74 -4.74 -0.55
CA ILE A 153 -14.89 -5.60 -1.72
C ILE A 153 -14.80 -7.07 -1.29
N PRO A 154 -15.87 -7.85 -1.45
CA PRO A 154 -15.83 -9.29 -1.19
C PRO A 154 -14.82 -9.98 -2.12
N LEU A 155 -14.10 -10.99 -1.61
CA LEU A 155 -13.15 -11.81 -2.39
C LEU A 155 -13.77 -12.41 -3.66
N SER A 156 -15.10 -12.64 -3.66
CA SER A 156 -15.83 -13.13 -4.84
C SER A 156 -15.79 -12.18 -6.04
N HIS A 157 -15.62 -10.87 -5.83
CA HIS A 157 -15.57 -9.90 -6.92
C HIS A 157 -14.22 -9.83 -7.62
N SER A 158 -13.13 -10.28 -6.98
CA SER A 158 -11.82 -10.38 -7.62
C SER A 158 -11.83 -11.31 -8.84
N LYS A 159 -12.74 -12.31 -8.87
CA LYS A 159 -12.94 -13.22 -9.99
C LYS A 159 -13.71 -12.60 -11.18
N TYR A 160 -14.35 -11.45 -10.96
CA TYR A 160 -15.27 -10.83 -11.94
C TYR A 160 -14.83 -9.42 -12.36
N GLY A 161 -13.53 -9.19 -12.39
CA GLY A 161 -12.95 -7.98 -12.97
C GLY A 161 -12.65 -6.84 -12.01
N ILE A 162 -12.80 -7.02 -10.69
CA ILE A 162 -12.32 -6.05 -9.70
C ILE A 162 -11.17 -6.67 -8.93
N THR A 163 -9.99 -6.05 -8.97
CA THR A 163 -8.80 -6.47 -8.23
C THR A 163 -8.29 -5.29 -7.39
N ILE A 164 -7.76 -5.59 -6.22
CA ILE A 164 -7.13 -4.60 -5.35
C ILE A 164 -5.65 -4.90 -5.31
N MET A 165 -4.83 -3.88 -5.45
CA MET A 165 -3.37 -3.99 -5.42
C MET A 165 -2.79 -2.93 -4.48
N ASP A 166 -1.73 -3.30 -3.78
CA ASP A 166 -0.87 -2.35 -3.08
C ASP A 166 0.30 -1.89 -3.97
N LYS A 167 1.08 -0.94 -3.46
CA LYS A 167 2.24 -0.38 -4.15
C LYS A 167 3.25 -1.46 -4.57
N GLU A 168 3.54 -2.42 -3.69
CA GLU A 168 4.53 -3.46 -3.96
C GLU A 168 4.05 -4.39 -5.06
N GLN A 169 2.80 -4.83 -5.00
CA GLN A 169 2.18 -5.69 -6.02
C GLN A 169 2.16 -5.01 -7.38
N ALA A 170 1.81 -3.72 -7.42
CA ALA A 170 1.81 -2.93 -8.64
C ALA A 170 3.23 -2.80 -9.23
N LEU A 171 4.22 -2.49 -8.38
CA LEU A 171 5.62 -2.38 -8.80
C LEU A 171 6.19 -3.73 -9.25
N GLN A 172 5.94 -4.79 -8.51
CA GLN A 172 6.35 -6.15 -8.87
C GLN A 172 5.78 -6.57 -10.23
N SER A 173 4.48 -6.32 -10.43
CA SER A 173 3.80 -6.55 -11.70
C SER A 173 4.44 -5.81 -12.87
N PHE A 174 4.97 -4.61 -12.64
CA PHE A 174 5.70 -3.85 -13.65
C PHE A 174 7.09 -4.44 -13.90
N ILE A 175 7.86 -4.73 -12.86
CA ILE A 175 9.23 -5.29 -12.96
C ILE A 175 9.21 -6.62 -13.71
N GLU A 176 8.29 -7.52 -13.39
CA GLU A 176 8.13 -8.82 -14.05
C GLU A 176 7.72 -8.71 -15.53
N SER A 177 7.32 -7.54 -15.97
CA SER A 177 6.85 -7.33 -17.34
C SER A 177 7.94 -7.03 -18.36
N PHE A 178 9.21 -6.84 -17.95
CA PHE A 178 10.35 -6.43 -18.82
C PHE A 178 10.24 -5.04 -19.42
N TYR A 179 9.35 -4.20 -18.89
CA TYR A 179 9.21 -2.82 -19.34
C TYR A 179 10.24 -1.88 -18.71
N SER A 180 10.90 -2.29 -17.62
CA SER A 180 11.75 -1.40 -16.81
C SER A 180 12.90 -0.73 -17.57
N ASN A 181 13.42 -1.38 -18.62
CA ASN A 181 14.56 -0.90 -19.40
C ASN A 181 14.17 -0.42 -20.83
N THR A 182 12.90 -0.22 -21.11
CA THR A 182 12.40 0.12 -22.43
C THR A 182 12.14 1.62 -22.58
N GLU A 183 12.03 2.10 -23.84
CA GLU A 183 11.60 3.46 -24.14
C GLU A 183 10.23 3.78 -23.55
N LEU A 184 9.36 2.76 -23.42
CA LEU A 184 8.08 2.88 -22.74
C LEU A 184 8.24 3.32 -21.27
N SER A 185 9.20 2.75 -20.55
CA SER A 185 9.48 3.15 -19.16
C SER A 185 9.95 4.58 -19.07
N ARG A 186 10.75 5.03 -20.03
CA ARG A 186 11.26 6.42 -20.09
C ARG A 186 10.17 7.40 -20.44
N SER A 187 9.33 7.11 -21.43
CA SER A 187 8.19 7.97 -21.82
C SER A 187 7.11 8.00 -20.73
N ALA A 188 6.83 6.88 -20.09
CA ALA A 188 5.93 6.83 -18.93
C ALA A 188 6.49 7.63 -17.75
N ALA A 189 7.80 7.55 -17.47
CA ALA A 189 8.44 8.36 -16.44
C ALA A 189 8.35 9.87 -16.72
N ALA A 190 8.60 10.29 -17.96
CA ALA A 190 8.48 11.69 -18.36
C ALA A 190 7.04 12.23 -18.24
N ALA A 191 6.04 11.42 -18.60
CA ALA A 191 4.63 11.76 -18.39
C ALA A 191 4.26 11.82 -16.91
N MET A 192 4.91 11.01 -16.07
CA MET A 192 4.74 11.00 -14.62
C MET A 192 5.32 12.24 -13.94
N ASP A 193 6.47 12.71 -14.38
CA ASP A 193 7.09 13.94 -13.86
C ASP A 193 6.19 15.15 -14.09
N GLN A 194 5.40 15.13 -15.18
CA GLN A 194 4.42 16.18 -15.49
C GLN A 194 3.09 16.02 -14.74
N SER A 195 2.67 14.81 -14.39
CA SER A 195 1.35 14.52 -13.80
C SER A 195 1.41 13.87 -12.40
N GLY A 196 2.60 13.52 -11.91
CA GLY A 196 2.77 12.71 -10.70
C GLY A 196 2.26 13.32 -9.39
N SER A 197 2.22 14.65 -9.30
CA SER A 197 1.69 15.41 -8.16
C SER A 197 0.21 15.83 -8.33
N SER A 198 -0.37 15.58 -9.50
CA SER A 198 -1.73 16.02 -9.84
C SER A 198 -2.74 14.89 -9.66
N SER A 199 -3.94 15.22 -9.15
CA SER A 199 -5.11 14.34 -9.12
C SER A 199 -5.83 14.26 -10.49
N VAL A 200 -5.30 14.92 -11.53
CA VAL A 200 -5.91 14.93 -12.87
C VAL A 200 -6.01 13.51 -13.43
N PRO A 201 -7.18 13.11 -13.95
CA PRO A 201 -7.35 11.79 -14.53
C PRO A 201 -6.41 11.52 -15.72
N LEU A 202 -5.98 10.27 -15.87
CA LEU A 202 -5.09 9.82 -16.94
C LEU A 202 -5.84 8.94 -17.93
N MET A 203 -5.68 9.16 -19.23
CA MET A 203 -6.21 8.31 -20.29
C MET A 203 -5.07 7.64 -21.05
N ILE A 204 -4.88 6.34 -20.85
CA ILE A 204 -3.86 5.53 -21.50
C ILE A 204 -4.47 4.91 -22.76
N THR A 205 -3.91 5.19 -23.94
CA THR A 205 -4.34 4.59 -25.21
C THR A 205 -3.21 3.80 -25.87
N GLY A 206 -3.54 2.84 -26.67
CA GLY A 206 -2.58 2.02 -27.41
C GLY A 206 -3.22 0.72 -27.90
N GLU A 207 -2.55 0.07 -28.82
CA GLU A 207 -3.01 -1.20 -29.40
C GLU A 207 -3.11 -2.33 -28.36
N ILE A 208 -3.73 -3.43 -28.75
CA ILE A 208 -3.79 -4.64 -27.90
C ILE A 208 -2.36 -5.12 -27.57
N GLY A 209 -2.11 -5.50 -26.34
CA GLY A 209 -0.82 -6.07 -25.92
C GLY A 209 0.33 -5.07 -25.77
N THR A 210 0.10 -3.75 -25.88
CA THR A 210 1.14 -2.71 -25.67
C THR A 210 1.56 -2.52 -24.22
N GLY A 211 0.81 -3.07 -23.26
CA GLY A 211 1.16 -3.00 -21.83
C GLY A 211 0.55 -1.81 -21.08
N LYS A 212 -0.61 -1.34 -21.50
CA LYS A 212 -1.36 -0.26 -20.83
C LYS A 212 -1.49 -0.45 -19.32
N ASP A 213 -1.81 -1.66 -18.88
CA ASP A 213 -1.95 -2.00 -17.46
C ASP A 213 -0.65 -1.77 -16.70
N ARG A 214 0.48 -2.15 -17.28
CA ARG A 214 1.80 -2.00 -16.65
C ARG A 214 2.19 -0.54 -16.44
N VAL A 215 1.84 0.30 -17.41
CA VAL A 215 2.03 1.75 -17.29
C VAL A 215 1.12 2.33 -16.21
N ALA A 216 -0.14 1.90 -16.13
CA ALA A 216 -1.05 2.31 -15.06
C ALA A 216 -0.51 1.93 -13.67
N TYR A 217 0.00 0.70 -13.52
CA TYR A 217 0.58 0.22 -12.25
C TYR A 217 1.85 1.00 -11.86
N LEU A 218 2.74 1.27 -12.81
CA LEU A 218 3.92 2.09 -12.56
C LEU A 218 3.53 3.51 -12.16
N HIS A 219 2.56 4.10 -12.87
CA HIS A 219 2.06 5.44 -12.59
C HIS A 219 1.47 5.54 -11.16
N TYR A 220 0.71 4.53 -10.73
CA TYR A 220 0.25 4.45 -9.34
C TYR A 220 1.40 4.29 -8.36
N ALA A 221 2.31 3.32 -8.57
CA ALA A 221 3.39 3.00 -7.64
C ALA A 221 4.38 4.16 -7.41
N LYS A 222 4.58 5.01 -8.42
CA LYS A 222 5.45 6.20 -8.34
C LYS A 222 4.74 7.48 -7.90
N SER A 223 3.40 7.46 -7.80
CA SER A 223 2.65 8.64 -7.40
C SER A 223 2.74 8.88 -5.89
N GLN A 224 2.44 10.10 -5.46
CA GLN A 224 2.27 10.44 -4.04
C GLN A 224 1.01 9.82 -3.41
N PHE A 225 0.13 9.19 -4.19
CA PHE A 225 -1.11 8.54 -3.75
C PHE A 225 -0.93 7.04 -3.57
N ASN A 226 0.29 6.53 -3.53
CA ASN A 226 0.60 5.11 -3.45
C ASN A 226 0.47 4.50 -2.03
N ASP A 227 0.17 5.32 -1.03
CA ASP A 227 -0.14 4.88 0.32
C ASP A 227 -1.56 4.31 0.44
N GLU A 228 -2.44 4.67 -0.50
CA GLU A 228 -3.80 4.14 -0.61
C GLU A 228 -3.87 3.05 -1.68
N PRO A 229 -4.83 2.10 -1.57
CA PRO A 229 -4.91 0.99 -2.52
C PRO A 229 -5.24 1.42 -3.95
N LEU A 230 -4.74 0.64 -4.92
CA LEU A 230 -5.15 0.69 -6.32
C LEU A 230 -6.31 -0.29 -6.54
N TYR A 231 -7.45 0.22 -6.93
CA TYR A 231 -8.57 -0.59 -7.41
C TYR A 231 -8.49 -0.72 -8.92
N VAL A 232 -8.33 -1.95 -9.40
CA VAL A 232 -8.31 -2.25 -10.84
C VAL A 232 -9.68 -2.79 -11.24
N VAL A 233 -10.38 -2.07 -12.11
CA VAL A 233 -11.67 -2.45 -12.68
C VAL A 233 -11.45 -2.83 -14.14
N ASN A 234 -11.43 -4.13 -14.45
CA ASN A 234 -11.25 -4.62 -15.80
C ASN A 234 -12.61 -4.77 -16.50
N CYS A 235 -12.93 -3.83 -17.38
CA CYS A 235 -14.21 -3.78 -18.08
C CYS A 235 -14.48 -5.02 -18.95
N SER A 236 -13.46 -5.72 -19.43
CA SER A 236 -13.61 -6.95 -20.22
C SER A 236 -14.12 -8.15 -19.42
N MET A 237 -14.00 -8.10 -18.09
CA MET A 237 -14.37 -9.20 -17.18
C MET A 237 -15.62 -8.89 -16.36
N LEU A 238 -16.20 -7.70 -16.47
CA LEU A 238 -17.35 -7.30 -15.68
C LEU A 238 -18.62 -8.04 -16.14
N ASN A 239 -19.27 -8.72 -15.19
CA ASN A 239 -20.63 -9.20 -15.37
C ASN A 239 -21.66 -8.23 -14.80
N ASP A 240 -22.95 -8.51 -14.98
CA ASP A 240 -24.03 -7.64 -14.52
C ASP A 240 -24.06 -7.47 -13.00
N LYS A 241 -23.72 -8.51 -12.23
CA LYS A 241 -23.66 -8.44 -10.76
C LYS A 241 -22.55 -7.51 -10.30
N THR A 242 -21.36 -7.64 -10.90
CA THR A 242 -20.22 -6.79 -10.58
C THR A 242 -20.44 -5.35 -11.03
N TRP A 243 -21.08 -5.16 -12.20
CA TRP A 243 -21.49 -3.84 -12.67
C TRP A 243 -22.44 -3.17 -11.67
N ASN A 244 -23.53 -3.86 -11.28
CA ASN A 244 -24.46 -3.33 -10.28
C ASN A 244 -23.81 -3.05 -8.93
N PHE A 245 -22.85 -3.89 -8.50
CA PHE A 245 -22.07 -3.63 -7.31
C PHE A 245 -21.29 -2.31 -7.45
N LEU A 246 -20.58 -2.10 -8.56
CA LEU A 246 -19.77 -0.90 -8.77
C LEU A 246 -20.61 0.37 -8.71
N ILE A 247 -21.79 0.39 -9.33
CA ILE A 247 -22.57 1.62 -9.49
C ILE A 247 -23.59 1.89 -8.38
N ASN A 248 -24.08 0.85 -7.68
CA ASN A 248 -25.20 0.98 -6.75
C ASN A 248 -24.86 0.62 -5.30
N HIS A 249 -23.75 -0.08 -5.05
CA HIS A 249 -23.50 -0.59 -3.72
C HIS A 249 -22.69 0.39 -2.86
N TYR A 250 -23.12 0.60 -1.60
CA TYR A 250 -22.47 1.52 -0.66
C TYR A 250 -21.01 1.14 -0.30
N ASN A 251 -20.60 -0.12 -0.54
CA ASN A 251 -19.23 -0.60 -0.37
C ASN A 251 -18.44 -0.60 -1.68
N SER A 252 -18.94 0.02 -2.74
CA SER A 252 -18.22 0.15 -4.00
C SER A 252 -16.97 1.04 -3.83
N PRO A 253 -15.86 0.78 -4.56
CA PRO A 253 -14.74 1.70 -4.60
C PRO A 253 -15.13 3.10 -5.13
N PHE A 254 -16.26 3.21 -5.85
CA PHE A 254 -16.77 4.51 -6.34
C PHE A 254 -17.41 5.36 -5.24
N THR A 255 -17.78 4.78 -4.10
CA THR A 255 -18.32 5.53 -2.95
C THR A 255 -17.25 6.00 -1.97
N ASP A 256 -16.02 5.52 -2.11
CA ASP A 256 -14.89 5.85 -1.24
C ASP A 256 -14.12 7.09 -1.73
N ASN A 257 -13.16 7.57 -0.91
CA ASN A 257 -12.34 8.74 -1.19
C ASN A 257 -10.85 8.43 -1.02
N GLY A 258 -10.00 9.16 -1.74
CA GLY A 258 -8.56 9.09 -1.58
C GLY A 258 -7.89 7.90 -2.26
N ASN A 259 -8.63 7.05 -2.94
CA ASN A 259 -8.09 5.87 -3.63
C ASN A 259 -7.62 6.19 -5.04
N THR A 260 -6.79 5.31 -5.60
CA THR A 260 -6.54 5.28 -7.04
C THR A 260 -7.43 4.20 -7.67
N ILE A 261 -8.18 4.54 -8.70
CA ILE A 261 -9.08 3.63 -9.42
C ILE A 261 -8.62 3.56 -10.88
N TYR A 262 -8.19 2.38 -11.30
CA TYR A 262 -7.83 2.12 -12.69
C TYR A 262 -8.95 1.36 -13.40
N ILE A 263 -9.59 2.01 -14.36
CA ILE A 263 -10.65 1.45 -15.20
C ILE A 263 -10.03 1.03 -16.52
N SER A 264 -9.76 -0.26 -16.68
CA SER A 264 -9.08 -0.81 -17.84
C SER A 264 -10.05 -1.27 -18.92
N ASN A 265 -9.63 -1.16 -20.19
CA ASN A 265 -10.39 -1.56 -21.37
C ASN A 265 -11.78 -0.89 -21.46
N LEU A 266 -11.86 0.39 -21.17
CA LEU A 266 -13.11 1.17 -21.17
C LEU A 266 -13.94 1.00 -22.46
N GLY A 267 -13.28 0.93 -23.61
CA GLY A 267 -13.93 0.78 -24.92
C GLY A 267 -14.69 -0.53 -25.14
N VAL A 268 -14.49 -1.53 -24.27
CA VAL A 268 -15.23 -2.82 -24.35
C VAL A 268 -16.64 -2.69 -23.77
N LEU A 269 -16.88 -1.72 -22.91
CA LEU A 269 -18.22 -1.46 -22.38
C LEU A 269 -19.17 -1.05 -23.50
N SER A 270 -20.43 -1.50 -23.41
CA SER A 270 -21.47 -0.99 -24.30
C SER A 270 -21.67 0.53 -24.12
N HIS A 271 -22.05 1.22 -25.17
CA HIS A 271 -22.25 2.67 -25.14
C HIS A 271 -23.15 3.17 -23.99
N PRO A 272 -24.29 2.50 -23.67
CA PRO A 272 -25.07 2.86 -22.50
C PRO A 272 -24.29 2.79 -21.17
N ARG A 273 -23.47 1.75 -20.99
CA ARG A 273 -22.64 1.61 -19.79
C ARG A 273 -21.52 2.67 -19.72
N GLN A 274 -20.92 3.01 -20.86
CA GLN A 274 -19.93 4.10 -20.92
C GLN A 274 -20.56 5.41 -20.47
N LYS A 275 -21.75 5.76 -21.01
CA LYS A 275 -22.47 6.98 -20.59
C LYS A 275 -22.89 6.96 -19.12
N GLN A 276 -23.40 5.82 -18.64
CA GLN A 276 -23.79 5.67 -17.24
C GLN A 276 -22.59 5.85 -16.30
N LEU A 277 -21.45 5.26 -16.63
CA LEU A 277 -20.21 5.41 -15.84
C LEU A 277 -19.74 6.87 -15.82
N LEU A 278 -19.75 7.54 -16.97
CA LEU A 278 -19.36 8.95 -17.09
C LEU A 278 -20.27 9.85 -16.26
N SER A 279 -21.60 9.64 -16.32
CA SER A 279 -22.57 10.36 -15.50
C SER A 279 -22.28 10.17 -14.01
N ILE A 280 -22.07 8.93 -13.55
CA ILE A 280 -21.73 8.63 -12.15
C ILE A 280 -20.45 9.36 -11.73
N ILE A 281 -19.40 9.33 -12.57
CA ILE A 281 -18.14 10.01 -12.25
C ILE A 281 -18.34 11.50 -12.07
N LEU A 282 -19.14 12.14 -12.93
CA LEU A 282 -19.41 13.57 -12.89
C LEU A 282 -20.35 13.92 -11.72
N ASP A 283 -21.48 13.23 -11.59
CA ASP A 283 -22.53 13.53 -10.60
C ASP A 283 -22.03 13.32 -9.17
N THR A 284 -21.17 12.35 -8.94
CA THR A 284 -20.59 12.07 -7.62
C THR A 284 -19.25 12.75 -7.37
N ASN A 285 -18.74 13.53 -8.32
CA ASN A 285 -17.39 14.11 -8.28
C ASN A 285 -16.30 13.07 -8.00
N LEU A 286 -16.45 11.85 -8.53
CA LEU A 286 -15.52 10.73 -8.29
C LEU A 286 -14.09 11.07 -8.71
N HIS A 287 -13.91 11.79 -9.82
CA HIS A 287 -12.63 12.25 -10.36
C HIS A 287 -11.93 13.32 -9.52
N ILE A 288 -12.67 13.98 -8.62
CA ILE A 288 -12.12 14.95 -7.65
C ILE A 288 -11.74 14.24 -6.35
N ARG A 289 -12.57 13.28 -5.91
CA ARG A 289 -12.41 12.55 -4.64
C ARG A 289 -11.35 11.44 -4.72
N ASN A 290 -11.13 10.91 -5.92
CA ASN A 290 -10.23 9.79 -6.19
C ASN A 290 -9.37 10.11 -7.41
N ARG A 291 -8.22 9.49 -7.51
CA ARG A 291 -7.41 9.53 -8.71
C ARG A 291 -7.91 8.50 -9.70
N LEU A 292 -8.27 8.92 -10.90
CA LEU A 292 -8.77 8.03 -11.94
C LEU A 292 -7.71 7.80 -13.02
N ILE A 293 -7.55 6.54 -13.42
CA ILE A 293 -6.75 6.12 -14.57
C ILE A 293 -7.68 5.33 -15.47
N PHE A 294 -7.68 5.64 -16.76
CA PHE A 294 -8.44 4.91 -17.76
C PHE A 294 -7.52 4.29 -18.80
N SER A 295 -7.93 3.18 -19.39
CA SER A 295 -7.29 2.70 -20.60
C SER A 295 -8.30 2.31 -21.68
N CYS A 296 -7.96 2.62 -22.93
CA CYS A 296 -8.70 2.20 -24.12
C CYS A 296 -7.76 1.51 -25.10
N THR A 297 -8.25 0.46 -25.74
CA THR A 297 -7.55 -0.18 -26.86
C THR A 297 -7.81 0.61 -28.13
N GLN A 298 -6.74 0.95 -28.83
CA GLN A 298 -6.73 1.70 -30.09
C GLN A 298 -6.59 0.71 -31.25
N ALA A 299 -7.22 1.01 -32.38
CA ALA A 299 -7.02 0.26 -33.60
C ALA A 299 -5.69 0.62 -34.29
N LYS A 300 -5.27 -0.17 -35.28
CA LYS A 300 -4.01 0.03 -36.01
C LYS A 300 -3.94 1.37 -36.78
N ASP A 301 -5.10 1.95 -37.11
CA ASP A 301 -5.21 3.23 -37.81
C ASP A 301 -4.76 4.44 -37.00
N GLY A 302 -4.47 4.24 -35.72
CA GLY A 302 -3.98 5.29 -34.82
C GLY A 302 -5.07 6.24 -34.32
N HIS A 303 -6.32 6.09 -34.73
CA HIS A 303 -7.42 6.94 -34.26
C HIS A 303 -7.73 6.70 -32.79
N MET A 304 -7.95 7.78 -32.03
CA MET A 304 -8.37 7.68 -30.64
C MET A 304 -9.79 7.10 -30.57
N PRO A 305 -10.02 6.03 -29.76
CA PRO A 305 -11.35 5.46 -29.60
C PRO A 305 -12.34 6.50 -29.09
N HIS A 306 -13.60 6.46 -29.56
CA HIS A 306 -14.64 7.41 -29.20
C HIS A 306 -14.79 7.56 -27.67
N ALA A 307 -14.84 6.44 -26.95
CA ALA A 307 -14.91 6.46 -25.48
C ALA A 307 -13.72 7.19 -24.82
N ALA A 308 -12.50 7.00 -25.38
CA ALA A 308 -11.32 7.70 -24.86
C ALA A 308 -11.41 9.21 -25.11
N LEU A 309 -11.88 9.62 -26.29
CA LEU A 309 -12.06 11.02 -26.63
C LEU A 309 -13.13 11.69 -25.76
N GLU A 310 -14.30 11.04 -25.59
CA GLU A 310 -15.40 11.53 -24.77
C GLU A 310 -14.97 11.74 -23.31
N TYR A 311 -14.35 10.73 -22.69
CA TYR A 311 -13.87 10.83 -21.30
C TYR A 311 -12.74 11.83 -21.13
N THR A 312 -11.83 11.94 -22.10
CA THR A 312 -10.75 12.93 -22.08
C THR A 312 -11.30 14.36 -22.08
N ASN A 313 -12.27 14.63 -22.93
CA ASN A 313 -12.89 15.96 -23.03
C ASN A 313 -13.74 16.29 -21.80
N MET A 314 -14.53 15.35 -21.31
CA MET A 314 -15.48 15.60 -20.21
C MET A 314 -14.79 15.68 -18.83
N LEU A 315 -13.72 14.90 -18.62
CA LEU A 315 -13.01 14.82 -17.35
C LEU A 315 -11.66 15.58 -17.35
N GLY A 316 -11.27 16.15 -18.48
CA GLY A 316 -9.97 16.81 -18.61
C GLY A 316 -8.78 15.86 -18.45
N CYS A 317 -8.90 14.61 -18.93
CA CYS A 317 -7.84 13.62 -18.75
C CYS A 317 -6.55 14.02 -19.49
N VAL A 318 -5.40 13.74 -18.89
CA VAL A 318 -4.11 13.79 -19.57
C VAL A 318 -3.98 12.57 -20.48
N PRO A 319 -3.84 12.73 -21.82
CA PRO A 319 -3.69 11.60 -22.73
C PRO A 319 -2.27 11.05 -22.68
N LEU A 320 -2.15 9.72 -22.59
CA LEU A 320 -0.87 9.00 -22.64
C LEU A 320 -0.94 7.88 -23.71
N PRO A 321 -0.58 8.19 -24.97
CA PRO A 321 -0.54 7.19 -26.02
C PRO A 321 0.70 6.30 -25.90
N ILE A 322 0.50 4.98 -26.00
CA ILE A 322 1.58 3.99 -26.00
C ILE A 322 1.84 3.54 -27.44
N LYS A 323 3.07 3.71 -27.88
CA LYS A 323 3.51 3.28 -29.20
C LYS A 323 3.49 1.75 -29.33
N PRO A 324 3.11 1.20 -30.48
CA PRO A 324 3.18 -0.23 -30.74
C PRO A 324 4.64 -0.72 -30.81
N LEU A 325 4.84 -2.04 -30.62
CA LEU A 325 6.18 -2.63 -30.54
C LEU A 325 6.98 -2.47 -31.83
N ARG A 326 6.32 -2.51 -33.01
CA ARG A 326 6.95 -2.27 -34.32
C ARG A 326 7.62 -0.89 -34.47
N GLU A 327 7.19 0.10 -33.67
CA GLU A 327 7.80 1.42 -33.59
C GLU A 327 8.91 1.52 -32.54
N GLN A 328 9.09 0.46 -31.73
CA GLN A 328 10.09 0.38 -30.66
C GLN A 328 11.14 -0.70 -30.95
N LYS A 329 11.64 -0.76 -32.18
CA LYS A 329 12.53 -1.85 -32.65
C LYS A 329 13.80 -2.01 -31.81
N ASN A 330 14.34 -0.91 -31.29
CA ASN A 330 15.53 -0.92 -30.44
C ASN A 330 15.32 -1.62 -29.09
N ASP A 331 14.07 -1.76 -28.63
CA ASP A 331 13.73 -2.43 -27.38
C ASP A 331 13.58 -3.95 -27.55
N ILE A 332 13.47 -4.46 -28.80
CA ILE A 332 13.14 -5.86 -29.09
C ILE A 332 14.25 -6.80 -28.60
N VAL A 333 15.48 -6.58 -29.02
CA VAL A 333 16.61 -7.48 -28.70
C VAL A 333 16.96 -7.45 -27.19
N PRO A 334 17.09 -6.28 -26.55
CA PRO A 334 17.30 -6.22 -25.10
C PRO A 334 16.16 -6.85 -24.30
N SER A 335 14.90 -6.66 -24.71
CA SER A 335 13.73 -7.29 -24.06
C SER A 335 13.73 -8.79 -24.27
N ALA A 336 14.17 -9.28 -25.44
CA ALA A 336 14.28 -10.72 -25.69
C ALA A 336 15.30 -11.37 -24.76
N ALA A 337 16.48 -10.77 -24.59
CA ALA A 337 17.51 -11.30 -23.72
C ALA A 337 17.02 -11.44 -22.28
N LEU A 338 16.40 -10.39 -21.72
CA LEU A 338 15.83 -10.43 -20.36
C LEU A 338 14.73 -11.49 -20.20
N TYR A 339 13.89 -11.64 -21.24
CA TYR A 339 12.80 -12.60 -21.17
C TYR A 339 13.30 -14.05 -21.32
N ILE A 340 14.29 -14.31 -22.17
CA ILE A 340 14.94 -15.62 -22.30
C ILE A 340 15.54 -16.03 -20.96
N ASP A 341 16.23 -15.11 -20.27
CA ASP A 341 16.81 -15.37 -18.95
C ASP A 341 15.75 -15.81 -17.93
N THR A 342 14.62 -15.09 -17.88
CA THR A 342 13.47 -15.48 -17.04
C THR A 342 12.85 -16.81 -17.44
N LEU A 343 12.76 -17.10 -18.75
CA LEU A 343 12.25 -18.37 -19.22
C LEU A 343 13.20 -19.52 -18.86
N ASN A 344 14.50 -19.30 -18.89
CA ASN A 344 15.50 -20.30 -18.46
C ASN A 344 15.27 -20.69 -16.99
N GLN A 345 15.08 -19.70 -16.11
CA GLN A 345 14.81 -19.93 -14.69
C GLN A 345 13.51 -20.72 -14.49
N ASN A 346 12.45 -20.33 -15.20
CA ASN A 346 11.10 -20.92 -15.00
C ASN A 346 10.95 -22.30 -15.66
N LEU A 347 11.67 -22.57 -16.76
CA LEU A 347 11.53 -23.78 -17.56
C LEU A 347 12.71 -24.74 -17.42
N GLY A 348 13.72 -24.39 -16.62
CA GLY A 348 14.93 -25.19 -16.46
C GLY A 348 15.73 -25.32 -17.77
N ARG A 349 15.77 -24.26 -18.60
CA ARG A 349 16.50 -24.20 -19.87
C ARG A 349 17.82 -23.41 -19.71
N GLN A 350 18.70 -23.52 -20.70
CA GLN A 350 20.03 -22.84 -20.73
C GLN A 350 20.26 -22.17 -22.08
N VAL A 351 19.27 -21.48 -22.60
CA VAL A 351 19.39 -20.71 -23.84
C VAL A 351 20.11 -19.41 -23.55
N VAL A 352 21.24 -19.15 -24.21
CA VAL A 352 22.08 -17.96 -23.96
C VAL A 352 21.50 -16.72 -24.64
N GLY A 353 20.86 -16.86 -25.81
CA GLY A 353 20.31 -15.72 -26.54
C GLY A 353 19.84 -16.07 -27.95
N LEU A 354 19.84 -15.06 -28.82
CA LEU A 354 19.43 -15.13 -30.21
C LEU A 354 20.65 -15.10 -31.15
N GLU A 355 20.62 -15.84 -32.23
CA GLU A 355 21.52 -15.60 -33.36
C GLU A 355 21.20 -14.26 -34.04
N ASP A 356 22.18 -13.62 -34.71
CA ASP A 356 21.98 -12.33 -35.41
C ASP A 356 20.85 -12.40 -36.43
N GLY A 357 20.73 -13.52 -37.14
CA GLY A 357 19.65 -13.74 -38.10
C GLY A 357 18.26 -13.83 -37.46
N ALA A 358 18.18 -14.46 -36.28
CA ALA A 358 16.94 -14.55 -35.49
C ALA A 358 16.54 -13.17 -34.92
N ALA A 359 17.51 -12.42 -34.42
CA ALA A 359 17.30 -11.07 -33.91
C ALA A 359 16.76 -10.11 -34.99
N LYS A 360 17.30 -10.19 -36.21
CA LYS A 360 16.81 -9.37 -37.35
C LYS A 360 15.36 -9.70 -37.71
N LEU A 361 14.98 -10.97 -37.80
CA LEU A 361 13.61 -11.38 -38.07
C LEU A 361 12.64 -10.85 -37.01
N LEU A 362 13.02 -10.94 -35.74
CA LEU A 362 12.20 -10.39 -34.64
C LEU A 362 12.05 -8.86 -34.73
N MET A 363 13.08 -8.11 -35.13
CA MET A 363 13.01 -6.65 -35.30
C MET A 363 12.15 -6.24 -36.52
N GLU A 364 12.04 -7.08 -37.53
CA GLU A 364 11.28 -6.80 -38.77
C GLU A 364 9.81 -7.18 -38.65
N TYR A 365 9.44 -8.04 -37.70
CA TYR A 365 8.07 -8.52 -37.55
C TYR A 365 7.13 -7.43 -36.99
N ASP A 366 5.87 -7.43 -37.43
CA ASP A 366 4.91 -6.32 -37.18
C ASP A 366 4.19 -6.41 -35.82
N TYR A 367 4.16 -7.58 -35.19
CA TYR A 367 3.55 -7.83 -33.89
C TYR A 367 2.10 -7.31 -33.77
N PRO A 368 1.10 -7.87 -34.46
CA PRO A 368 -0.30 -7.45 -34.34
C PRO A 368 -0.85 -7.40 -32.89
N CYS A 369 -0.35 -8.26 -32.01
CA CYS A 369 -0.67 -8.25 -30.58
C CYS A 369 0.51 -7.79 -29.71
N ASN A 370 1.41 -7.02 -30.28
CA ASN A 370 2.52 -6.35 -29.58
C ASN A 370 3.28 -7.28 -28.62
N ARG A 371 3.55 -6.85 -27.38
CA ARG A 371 4.37 -7.58 -26.42
C ARG A 371 3.75 -8.88 -25.94
N THR A 372 2.44 -9.03 -26.03
CA THR A 372 1.79 -10.31 -25.70
C THR A 372 2.19 -11.39 -26.70
N GLN A 373 2.20 -11.04 -28.00
CA GLN A 373 2.64 -11.94 -29.06
C GLN A 373 4.14 -12.18 -29.00
N PHE A 374 4.92 -11.12 -28.81
CA PHE A 374 6.37 -11.21 -28.62
C PHE A 374 6.77 -12.22 -27.53
N LYS A 375 6.15 -12.16 -26.36
CA LYS A 375 6.38 -13.12 -25.28
C LYS A 375 6.00 -14.55 -25.69
N ARG A 376 4.91 -14.74 -26.40
CA ARG A 376 4.47 -16.05 -26.88
C ARG A 376 5.48 -16.64 -27.85
N ILE A 377 5.95 -15.84 -28.81
CA ILE A 377 6.99 -16.25 -29.81
C ILE A 377 8.27 -16.69 -29.08
N LEU A 378 8.80 -15.86 -28.18
CA LEU A 378 10.02 -16.18 -27.43
C LEU A 378 9.86 -17.42 -26.56
N LYS A 379 8.74 -17.56 -25.85
CA LYS A 379 8.48 -18.77 -25.05
C LYS A 379 8.50 -20.02 -25.90
N LYS A 380 7.87 -20.00 -27.08
CA LYS A 380 7.87 -21.11 -28.01
C LYS A 380 9.27 -21.38 -28.54
N ALA A 381 10.02 -20.32 -28.89
CA ALA A 381 11.39 -20.45 -29.37
C ALA A 381 12.33 -21.10 -28.34
N VAL A 382 12.24 -20.69 -27.07
CA VAL A 382 13.03 -21.31 -25.97
C VAL A 382 12.66 -22.77 -25.77
N LEU A 383 11.38 -23.14 -25.91
CA LEU A 383 10.92 -24.51 -25.76
C LEU A 383 11.41 -25.42 -26.91
N GLU A 384 11.43 -24.92 -28.16
CA GLU A 384 11.84 -25.67 -29.36
C GLU A 384 13.38 -25.71 -29.54
N THR A 385 14.11 -24.79 -28.88
CA THR A 385 15.58 -24.71 -29.02
C THR A 385 16.25 -25.79 -28.17
N SER A 386 17.14 -26.57 -28.81
CA SER A 386 18.01 -27.57 -28.16
C SER A 386 19.50 -27.13 -28.09
N THR A 387 19.83 -25.97 -28.67
CA THR A 387 21.16 -25.39 -28.74
C THR A 387 21.31 -24.21 -27.78
N ALA A 388 22.53 -23.67 -27.64
CA ALA A 388 22.77 -22.50 -26.79
C ALA A 388 22.11 -21.21 -27.31
N TYR A 389 21.88 -21.10 -28.63
CA TYR A 389 21.30 -19.94 -29.25
C TYR A 389 20.05 -20.31 -30.04
N ILE A 390 19.03 -19.45 -30.02
CA ILE A 390 17.83 -19.58 -30.86
C ILE A 390 18.23 -19.26 -32.30
N SER A 391 18.06 -20.22 -33.19
CA SER A 391 18.47 -20.07 -34.59
C SER A 391 17.46 -19.25 -35.39
N ARG A 392 17.95 -18.71 -36.54
CA ARG A 392 17.10 -18.04 -37.53
C ARG A 392 15.93 -18.91 -37.97
N ASP A 393 16.20 -20.19 -38.31
CA ASP A 393 15.20 -21.13 -38.85
C ASP A 393 14.07 -21.39 -37.82
N THR A 394 14.42 -21.47 -36.52
CA THR A 394 13.43 -21.62 -35.44
C THR A 394 12.49 -20.43 -35.40
N ILE A 395 13.05 -19.19 -35.44
CA ILE A 395 12.21 -17.97 -35.43
C ILE A 395 11.38 -17.88 -36.71
N GLU A 396 11.94 -18.14 -37.89
CA GLU A 396 11.21 -18.08 -39.16
C GLU A 396 10.01 -19.02 -39.18
N LYS A 397 10.20 -20.27 -38.72
CA LYS A 397 9.13 -21.25 -38.58
C LYS A 397 8.00 -20.73 -37.65
N ILE A 398 8.37 -20.22 -36.46
CA ILE A 398 7.43 -19.74 -35.47
C ILE A 398 6.66 -18.52 -36.02
N LEU A 399 7.33 -17.57 -36.67
CA LEU A 399 6.70 -16.39 -37.25
C LEU A 399 5.69 -16.77 -38.36
N LYS A 400 6.01 -17.77 -39.21
CA LYS A 400 5.07 -18.29 -40.20
C LYS A 400 3.81 -18.89 -39.56
N GLU A 401 3.97 -19.63 -38.47
CA GLU A 401 2.84 -20.16 -37.72
C GLU A 401 2.02 -19.06 -37.06
N GLU A 402 2.66 -18.04 -36.47
CA GLU A 402 1.99 -16.88 -35.89
C GLU A 402 1.20 -16.05 -36.91
N SER A 403 1.75 -15.84 -38.12
CA SER A 403 1.04 -15.14 -39.20
C SER A 403 -0.21 -15.87 -39.68
N ALA A 404 -0.26 -17.20 -39.56
CA ALA A 404 -1.45 -17.97 -39.88
C ALA A 404 -2.63 -17.72 -38.92
N PHE A 405 -2.36 -17.31 -37.65
CA PHE A 405 -3.38 -16.94 -36.68
C PHE A 405 -3.89 -15.50 -36.83
N PHE A 406 -3.12 -14.65 -37.50
CA PHE A 406 -3.44 -13.23 -37.73
C PHE A 406 -3.23 -12.95 -39.22
N PRO A 407 -4.11 -13.47 -40.12
CA PRO A 407 -4.00 -13.12 -41.51
C PRO A 407 -4.10 -11.58 -41.64
N ASP A 408 -3.25 -11.03 -42.51
CA ASP A 408 -3.33 -9.61 -42.86
C ASP A 408 -4.73 -9.36 -43.48
N ASP A 409 -5.48 -8.41 -42.88
CA ASP A 409 -6.74 -7.90 -43.41
C ASP A 409 -6.52 -7.07 -44.70
#